data_b70b6ff7f0359f36a316cfe4bc8bf034
#
_entry.id   b70b6ff7f0359f36a316cfe4bc8bf034
#
_cell.length_a   1.000
_cell.length_b   1.000
_cell.length_c   1.000
_cell.angle_alpha   90.00
_cell.angle_beta   90.00
_cell.angle_gamma   90.00
#
_symmetry.space_group_name_H-M   'P 1'
#
loop_
_entity.id
_entity.type
_entity.pdbx_description
1 polymer ?
#
loop_
_entity_poly.entity_id
_entity_poly.type
_entity_poly.pdbx_seq_one_letter_code
_entity_poly.pdbx_strand_id
1 'polypeptide(L)'
;ETIPAGAYRTVFLDKKDISTIEGMVDGVDDEGHVLHARTHTNWKLDKKGGTLYIIDDHNAIHDSLTYPALPAGISYGKVSDGSLKYFAVATPEALNDDAGAYATLAPTFDFGTKSAGFYASEITLDPPAVPEGTTVRCTQNGSKPTEASPEFTAPITISKNTVFRCAACQPGALTTDGI
;
A
#
# COMPACT_ATOMS: atom_id res chain seq x y z
N GLU A 1 11.36 -20.57 -16.36
CA GLU A 1 12.42 -19.54 -16.22
C GLU A 1 13.19 -19.79 -14.92
N THR A 2 14.51 -19.70 -14.95
CA THR A 2 15.36 -19.88 -13.76
C THR A 2 15.73 -18.50 -13.21
N ILE A 3 15.50 -18.28 -11.92
CA ILE A 3 15.97 -17.08 -11.22
C ILE A 3 17.31 -17.43 -10.57
N PRO A 4 18.44 -16.79 -10.94
CA PRO A 4 19.73 -17.04 -10.32
C PRO A 4 19.71 -16.78 -8.80
N ALA A 5 20.58 -17.46 -8.05
CA ALA A 5 20.71 -17.25 -6.62
C ALA A 5 21.07 -15.79 -6.33
N GLY A 6 20.34 -15.15 -5.41
CA GLY A 6 20.49 -13.73 -5.04
C GLY A 6 19.89 -12.73 -6.03
N ALA A 7 19.27 -13.20 -7.13
CA ALA A 7 18.57 -12.34 -8.07
C ALA A 7 17.08 -12.17 -7.69
N TYR A 8 16.48 -11.13 -8.24
CA TYR A 8 15.07 -10.80 -8.07
C TYR A 8 14.34 -10.81 -9.41
N ARG A 9 13.06 -11.09 -9.38
CA ARG A 9 12.19 -11.03 -10.54
C ARG A 9 10.87 -10.35 -10.19
N THR A 10 10.51 -9.34 -10.96
CA THR A 10 9.20 -8.68 -10.85
C THR A 10 8.19 -9.39 -11.74
N VAL A 11 7.06 -9.79 -11.15
CA VAL A 11 5.92 -10.39 -11.87
C VAL A 11 4.68 -9.53 -11.60
N PHE A 12 4.00 -9.09 -12.66
CA PHE A 12 2.78 -8.29 -12.57
C PHE A 12 1.55 -9.19 -12.52
N LEU A 13 0.82 -9.15 -11.41
CA LEU A 13 -0.38 -9.96 -11.17
C LEU A 13 -1.63 -9.15 -11.56
N ASP A 14 -1.78 -8.80 -12.85
CA ASP A 14 -2.73 -7.81 -13.35
C ASP A 14 -3.72 -8.33 -14.42
N LYS A 15 -3.71 -9.62 -14.69
CA LYS A 15 -4.59 -10.29 -15.66
C LYS A 15 -4.37 -9.87 -17.13
N LYS A 16 -3.21 -9.38 -17.50
CA LYS A 16 -2.92 -9.00 -18.89
C LYS A 16 -2.44 -10.16 -19.76
N ASP A 17 -2.04 -11.27 -19.14
CA ASP A 17 -1.56 -12.49 -19.81
C ASP A 17 -0.43 -12.20 -20.84
N ILE A 18 0.49 -11.35 -20.45
CA ILE A 18 1.68 -11.06 -21.25
C ILE A 18 2.80 -11.93 -20.67
N SER A 19 2.88 -13.17 -21.12
CA SER A 19 4.10 -13.97 -21.01
C SER A 19 5.09 -13.44 -22.02
N THR A 20 6.36 -13.38 -21.67
CA THR A 20 7.48 -12.91 -22.48
C THR A 20 7.19 -13.06 -23.97
N ILE A 21 6.99 -11.96 -24.70
CA ILE A 21 6.89 -11.99 -26.15
C ILE A 21 8.24 -12.53 -26.62
N GLU A 22 8.24 -13.62 -27.37
CA GLU A 22 9.42 -14.23 -27.97
C GLU A 22 10.17 -13.12 -28.73
N GLY A 23 11.40 -12.78 -28.28
CA GLY A 23 12.17 -11.66 -28.82
C GLY A 23 12.19 -10.37 -27.97
N MET A 24 11.44 -10.24 -26.86
CA MET A 24 11.73 -9.25 -25.85
C MET A 24 12.89 -9.71 -24.98
N VAL A 25 14.09 -9.47 -25.47
CA VAL A 25 15.33 -9.54 -24.69
C VAL A 25 15.28 -8.40 -23.66
N ASP A 26 15.86 -8.59 -22.50
CA ASP A 26 16.25 -7.49 -21.65
C ASP A 26 16.91 -6.42 -22.53
N GLY A 27 16.24 -5.30 -22.70
CA GLY A 27 16.69 -4.19 -23.53
C GLY A 27 17.35 -3.14 -22.67
N VAL A 28 18.07 -2.23 -23.31
CA VAL A 28 18.58 -1.03 -22.66
C VAL A 28 17.85 0.13 -23.34
N ASP A 29 17.27 1.05 -22.55
CA ASP A 29 16.69 2.27 -23.12
C ASP A 29 17.78 3.22 -23.62
N ASP A 30 17.37 4.31 -24.26
CA ASP A 30 18.29 5.33 -24.81
C ASP A 30 19.15 6.02 -23.74
N GLU A 31 18.79 5.86 -22.45
CA GLU A 31 19.49 6.41 -21.28
C GLU A 31 20.38 5.37 -20.58
N GLY A 32 20.41 4.12 -21.07
CA GLY A 32 21.25 3.03 -20.55
C GLY A 32 20.63 2.22 -19.41
N HIS A 33 19.36 2.39 -19.10
CA HIS A 33 18.66 1.58 -18.10
C HIS A 33 18.28 0.21 -18.67
N VAL A 34 18.54 -0.84 -17.92
CA VAL A 34 18.18 -2.20 -18.30
C VAL A 34 16.66 -2.37 -18.20
N LEU A 35 16.02 -2.60 -19.34
CA LEU A 35 14.60 -2.90 -19.43
C LEU A 35 14.41 -4.42 -19.32
N HIS A 36 14.04 -4.91 -18.16
CA HIS A 36 13.70 -6.31 -17.98
C HIS A 36 12.35 -6.65 -18.63
N ALA A 37 12.29 -7.76 -19.38
CA ALA A 37 11.05 -8.29 -19.89
C ALA A 37 10.07 -8.54 -18.72
N ARG A 38 8.94 -7.84 -18.72
CA ARG A 38 7.97 -7.89 -17.61
C ARG A 38 7.00 -9.03 -17.83
N THR A 39 6.91 -9.94 -16.86
CA THR A 39 5.94 -11.03 -16.87
C THR A 39 4.65 -10.57 -16.26
N HIS A 40 3.53 -10.71 -16.99
CA HIS A 40 2.18 -10.43 -16.51
C HIS A 40 1.38 -11.72 -16.44
N THR A 41 0.65 -11.93 -15.37
CA THR A 41 -0.19 -13.13 -15.23
C THR A 41 -1.54 -12.98 -15.93
N ASN A 42 -2.20 -14.09 -16.21
CA ASN A 42 -3.60 -14.14 -16.67
C ASN A 42 -4.63 -14.01 -15.54
N TRP A 43 -4.17 -13.80 -14.32
CA TRP A 43 -4.98 -13.59 -13.11
C TRP A 43 -4.43 -12.40 -12.32
N LYS A 44 -5.18 -11.94 -11.33
CA LYS A 44 -4.79 -10.81 -10.45
C LYS A 44 -4.99 -11.19 -9.00
N LEU A 45 -4.29 -10.46 -8.11
CA LEU A 45 -4.48 -10.57 -6.67
C LEU A 45 -5.89 -10.17 -6.28
N ASP A 46 -6.48 -10.92 -5.33
CA ASP A 46 -7.72 -10.51 -4.69
C ASP A 46 -7.45 -9.37 -3.70
N LYS A 47 -8.25 -8.32 -3.76
CA LYS A 47 -8.18 -7.18 -2.83
C LYS A 47 -8.46 -7.56 -1.37
N LYS A 48 -9.14 -8.69 -1.16
CA LYS A 48 -9.52 -9.18 0.18
C LYS A 48 -8.41 -9.97 0.86
N GLY A 49 -7.31 -10.20 0.16
CA GLY A 49 -6.22 -11.06 0.62
C GLY A 49 -6.26 -12.44 -0.01
N GLY A 50 -5.24 -13.24 0.26
CA GLY A 50 -5.09 -14.58 -0.30
C GLY A 50 -3.73 -15.19 0.00
N THR A 51 -3.43 -16.30 -0.66
CA THR A 51 -2.12 -16.95 -0.56
C THR A 51 -1.52 -17.12 -1.95
N LEU A 52 -0.27 -16.70 -2.08
CA LEU A 52 0.57 -16.95 -3.24
C LEU A 52 1.44 -18.16 -2.97
N TYR A 53 1.69 -18.94 -4.00
CA TYR A 53 2.57 -20.11 -3.96
C TYR A 53 3.61 -20.00 -5.07
N ILE A 54 4.84 -20.35 -4.76
CA ILE A 54 5.88 -20.65 -5.74
C ILE A 54 5.96 -22.17 -5.84
N ILE A 55 5.66 -22.69 -7.01
CA ILE A 55 5.65 -24.13 -7.31
C ILE A 55 6.60 -24.41 -8.47
N ASP A 56 7.19 -25.60 -8.49
CA ASP A 56 7.97 -26.10 -9.62
C ASP A 56 7.09 -26.81 -10.67
N ASP A 57 7.75 -27.34 -11.70
CA ASP A 57 7.13 -28.12 -12.78
C ASP A 57 6.63 -29.51 -12.34
N HIS A 58 6.99 -29.95 -11.12
CA HIS A 58 6.49 -31.17 -10.49
C HIS A 58 5.36 -30.92 -9.46
N ASN A 59 4.86 -29.67 -9.40
CA ASN A 59 3.87 -29.21 -8.43
C ASN A 59 4.33 -29.25 -6.96
N ALA A 60 5.63 -29.26 -6.71
CA ALA A 60 6.15 -29.10 -5.35
C ALA A 60 6.13 -27.60 -4.96
N ILE A 61 5.64 -27.31 -3.75
CA ILE A 61 5.60 -25.95 -3.20
C ILE A 61 6.98 -25.62 -2.62
N HIS A 62 7.64 -24.61 -3.17
CA HIS A 62 8.92 -24.10 -2.69
C HIS A 62 8.78 -22.96 -1.71
N ASP A 63 7.78 -22.09 -1.89
CA ASP A 63 7.49 -21.01 -0.95
C ASP A 63 6.01 -20.61 -1.04
N SER A 64 5.54 -19.94 0.01
CA SER A 64 4.21 -19.38 0.04
C SER A 64 4.19 -18.07 0.82
N LEU A 65 3.30 -17.17 0.42
CA LEU A 65 3.04 -15.92 1.10
C LEU A 65 1.54 -15.69 1.22
N THR A 66 1.04 -15.69 2.44
CA THR A 66 -0.33 -15.27 2.72
C THR A 66 -0.35 -13.78 3.00
N TYR A 67 -1.17 -13.03 2.26
CA TYR A 67 -1.31 -11.60 2.39
C TYR A 67 -2.73 -11.21 2.80
N PRO A 68 -2.89 -10.17 3.63
CA PRO A 68 -4.20 -9.63 4.01
C PRO A 68 -4.76 -8.71 2.93
N ALA A 69 -5.96 -8.16 3.18
CA ALA A 69 -6.43 -7.01 2.42
C ALA A 69 -5.44 -5.84 2.58
N LEU A 70 -4.98 -5.29 1.47
CA LEU A 70 -4.00 -4.20 1.46
C LEU A 70 -4.63 -2.91 0.98
N PRO A 71 -4.46 -1.79 1.71
CA PRO A 71 -4.77 -0.45 1.21
C PRO A 71 -3.90 -0.10 0.00
N ALA A 72 -4.38 0.81 -0.84
CA ALA A 72 -3.60 1.32 -1.97
C ALA A 72 -2.29 1.97 -1.48
N GLY A 73 -1.20 1.73 -2.21
CA GLY A 73 0.11 2.29 -1.90
C GLY A 73 0.87 1.60 -0.77
N ILE A 74 0.33 0.52 -0.19
CA ILE A 74 1.00 -0.26 0.86
C ILE A 74 1.58 -1.54 0.23
N SER A 75 2.84 -1.81 0.55
CA SER A 75 3.54 -3.05 0.23
C SER A 75 3.50 -4.03 1.42
N TYR A 76 3.59 -5.33 1.14
CA TYR A 76 3.59 -6.39 2.16
C TYR A 76 4.54 -7.49 1.75
N GLY A 77 5.43 -7.90 2.64
CA GLY A 77 6.44 -8.90 2.32
C GLY A 77 7.26 -9.35 3.51
N LYS A 78 8.19 -10.26 3.26
CA LYS A 78 9.11 -10.80 4.26
C LYS A 78 10.23 -9.79 4.57
N VAL A 79 10.60 -9.68 5.84
CA VAL A 79 11.82 -9.04 6.33
C VAL A 79 12.91 -10.07 6.56
N SER A 80 14.09 -9.64 7.00
CA SER A 80 15.29 -10.49 7.11
C SER A 80 15.10 -11.71 8.05
N ASP A 81 14.25 -11.61 9.08
CA ASP A 81 13.91 -12.71 10.00
C ASP A 81 12.83 -13.66 9.47
N GLY A 82 12.32 -13.42 8.24
CA GLY A 82 11.26 -14.18 7.60
C GLY A 82 9.85 -13.80 8.02
N SER A 83 9.66 -12.89 8.96
CA SER A 83 8.33 -12.41 9.34
C SER A 83 7.74 -11.50 8.24
N LEU A 84 6.40 -11.45 8.18
CA LEU A 84 5.67 -10.66 7.20
C LEU A 84 5.30 -9.30 7.79
N LYS A 85 5.59 -8.23 7.05
CA LYS A 85 5.42 -6.83 7.47
C LYS A 85 4.81 -5.97 6.38
N TYR A 86 4.31 -4.81 6.78
CA TYR A 86 3.81 -3.75 5.91
C TYR A 86 4.89 -2.69 5.68
N PHE A 87 4.90 -2.08 4.49
CA PHE A 87 5.86 -1.04 4.10
C PHE A 87 5.15 0.10 3.39
N ALA A 88 5.56 1.34 3.71
CA ALA A 88 5.10 2.54 3.00
C ALA A 88 5.74 2.66 1.60
N VAL A 89 6.90 2.05 1.41
CA VAL A 89 7.66 2.11 0.16
C VAL A 89 7.89 0.68 -0.33
N ALA A 90 7.50 0.41 -1.57
CA ALA A 90 7.84 -0.85 -2.22
C ALA A 90 9.30 -0.85 -2.66
N THR A 91 9.94 -2.01 -2.59
CA THR A 91 11.34 -2.23 -2.97
C THR A 91 11.43 -3.27 -4.09
N PRO A 92 10.91 -2.98 -5.31
CA PRO A 92 10.99 -3.93 -6.42
C PRO A 92 12.46 -4.24 -6.74
N GLU A 93 12.73 -5.52 -6.99
CA GLU A 93 14.08 -6.02 -7.35
C GLU A 93 15.16 -5.79 -6.27
N ALA A 94 14.74 -5.55 -5.02
CA ALA A 94 15.64 -5.37 -3.88
C ALA A 94 15.08 -6.05 -2.61
N LEU A 95 15.94 -6.18 -1.58
CA LEU A 95 15.50 -6.59 -0.25
C LEU A 95 14.57 -5.55 0.37
N ASN A 96 13.60 -6.01 1.14
CA ASN A 96 12.78 -5.13 1.96
C ASN A 96 13.64 -4.47 3.05
N ASP A 97 13.36 -3.21 3.36
CA ASP A 97 14.02 -2.47 4.43
C ASP A 97 13.40 -2.82 5.79
N ASP A 98 14.12 -3.55 6.61
CA ASP A 98 13.67 -3.94 7.96
C ASP A 98 13.37 -2.72 8.85
N ALA A 99 14.09 -1.62 8.69
CA ALA A 99 13.88 -0.39 9.45
C ALA A 99 12.59 0.34 9.07
N GLY A 100 12.14 0.17 7.83
CA GLY A 100 10.87 0.70 7.32
C GLY A 100 9.67 -0.23 7.49
N ALA A 101 9.81 -1.33 8.24
CA ALA A 101 8.82 -2.39 8.38
C ALA A 101 7.89 -2.17 9.59
N TYR A 102 6.58 -2.35 9.37
CA TYR A 102 5.55 -2.22 10.39
C TYR A 102 4.79 -3.53 10.59
N ALA A 103 4.53 -3.89 11.85
CA ALA A 103 3.78 -5.10 12.17
C ALA A 103 2.27 -4.96 11.86
N THR A 104 1.73 -3.76 11.95
CA THR A 104 0.30 -3.47 11.81
C THR A 104 0.08 -2.21 10.98
N LEU A 105 -1.13 -2.07 10.46
CA LEU A 105 -1.63 -0.82 9.91
C LEU A 105 -2.35 -0.03 11.01
N ALA A 106 -2.28 1.30 10.94
CA ALA A 106 -3.12 2.16 11.76
C ALA A 106 -4.61 1.89 11.48
N PRO A 107 -5.49 2.05 12.48
CA PRO A 107 -6.91 1.78 12.31
C PRO A 107 -7.54 2.72 11.28
N THR A 108 -8.58 2.24 10.63
CA THR A 108 -9.44 3.06 9.75
C THR A 108 -10.55 3.70 10.55
N PHE A 109 -11.06 4.83 10.07
CA PHE A 109 -12.20 5.53 10.62
C PHE A 109 -13.02 6.16 9.49
N ASP A 110 -14.21 6.65 9.81
CA ASP A 110 -15.04 7.42 8.88
C ASP A 110 -15.66 8.64 9.60
N PHE A 111 -16.28 9.54 8.85
CA PHE A 111 -17.00 10.70 9.36
C PHE A 111 -18.51 10.47 9.42
N GLY A 112 -18.94 9.22 9.48
CA GLY A 112 -20.34 8.84 9.55
C GLY A 112 -21.12 9.26 8.29
N THR A 113 -22.13 10.11 8.46
CA THR A 113 -22.97 10.58 7.34
C THR A 113 -22.34 11.71 6.52
N LYS A 114 -21.18 12.23 6.93
CA LYS A 114 -20.49 13.30 6.21
C LYS A 114 -19.56 12.69 5.15
N SER A 115 -19.77 13.06 3.91
CA SER A 115 -18.97 12.59 2.77
C SER A 115 -18.50 13.75 1.92
N ALA A 116 -17.55 13.51 1.03
CA ALA A 116 -17.16 14.51 0.04
C ALA A 116 -18.36 14.85 -0.85
N GLY A 117 -18.59 16.13 -1.11
CA GLY A 117 -19.71 16.58 -1.91
C GLY A 117 -19.92 18.10 -1.88
N PHE A 118 -21.04 18.51 -2.46
CA PHE A 118 -21.47 19.90 -2.45
C PHE A 118 -22.53 20.08 -1.36
N TYR A 119 -22.34 21.09 -0.53
CA TYR A 119 -23.24 21.44 0.57
C TYR A 119 -23.81 22.84 0.34
N ALA A 120 -25.10 23.00 0.56
CA ALA A 120 -25.79 24.31 0.41
C ALA A 120 -25.48 25.29 1.56
N SER A 121 -24.96 24.78 2.68
CA SER A 121 -24.56 25.56 3.86
C SER A 121 -23.26 24.97 4.42
N GLU A 122 -22.69 25.66 5.41
CA GLU A 122 -21.57 25.15 6.17
C GLU A 122 -21.90 23.81 6.82
N ILE A 123 -20.86 22.97 6.98
CA ILE A 123 -20.94 21.70 7.69
C ILE A 123 -19.96 21.67 8.85
N THR A 124 -20.33 20.97 9.90
CA THR A 124 -19.42 20.69 11.01
C THR A 124 -19.02 19.23 10.96
N LEU A 125 -17.71 18.98 11.04
CA LEU A 125 -17.12 17.66 11.21
C LEU A 125 -16.73 17.49 12.65
N ASP A 126 -17.20 16.41 13.27
CA ASP A 126 -16.80 16.01 14.60
C ASP A 126 -15.60 15.05 14.55
N PRO A 127 -14.73 15.04 15.58
CA PRO A 127 -13.67 14.05 15.68
C PRO A 127 -14.26 12.63 15.64
N PRO A 128 -13.74 11.73 14.77
CA PRO A 128 -14.24 10.37 14.69
C PRO A 128 -13.85 9.57 15.94
N ALA A 129 -14.63 8.57 16.27
CA ALA A 129 -14.26 7.59 17.28
C ALA A 129 -13.14 6.68 16.75
N VAL A 130 -12.05 6.57 17.51
CA VAL A 130 -10.90 5.72 17.20
C VAL A 130 -10.48 4.91 18.43
N PRO A 131 -9.79 3.77 18.25
CA PRO A 131 -9.27 2.99 19.38
C PRO A 131 -8.32 3.81 20.26
N GLU A 132 -8.20 3.42 21.51
CA GLU A 132 -7.25 4.00 22.46
C GLU A 132 -5.81 3.95 21.91
N GLY A 133 -5.02 4.98 22.16
CA GLY A 133 -3.67 5.13 21.64
C GLY A 133 -3.59 5.60 20.18
N THR A 134 -4.73 5.85 19.53
CA THR A 134 -4.80 6.40 18.17
C THR A 134 -5.08 7.89 18.20
N THR A 135 -4.33 8.66 17.42
CA THR A 135 -4.58 10.09 17.18
C THR A 135 -5.07 10.28 15.74
N VAL A 136 -6.09 11.11 15.54
CA VAL A 136 -6.50 11.53 14.18
C VAL A 136 -5.87 12.87 13.87
N ARG A 137 -5.13 12.94 12.74
CA ARG A 137 -4.45 14.16 12.29
C ARG A 137 -4.99 14.57 10.94
N CYS A 138 -5.24 15.88 10.77
CA CYS A 138 -5.91 16.38 9.59
C CYS A 138 -5.23 17.58 8.98
N THR A 139 -5.44 17.74 7.66
CA THR A 139 -5.08 18.92 6.87
C THR A 139 -6.32 19.48 6.19
N GLN A 140 -6.34 20.80 5.91
CA GLN A 140 -7.45 21.48 5.24
C GLN A 140 -7.07 21.99 3.83
N ASN A 141 -5.90 21.64 3.36
CA ASN A 141 -5.35 22.08 2.08
C ASN A 141 -5.12 20.92 1.09
N GLY A 142 -5.57 19.71 1.43
CA GLY A 142 -5.42 18.52 0.62
C GLY A 142 -4.05 17.83 0.70
N SER A 143 -3.10 18.38 1.47
CA SER A 143 -1.82 17.69 1.70
C SER A 143 -2.03 16.40 2.48
N LYS A 144 -1.14 15.41 2.28
CA LYS A 144 -1.19 14.17 3.05
C LYS A 144 -0.92 14.48 4.53
N PRO A 145 -1.78 14.06 5.47
CA PRO A 145 -1.53 14.19 6.90
C PRO A 145 -0.27 13.41 7.32
N THR A 146 0.49 13.99 8.23
CA THR A 146 1.68 13.41 8.84
C THR A 146 1.58 13.46 10.36
N GLU A 147 2.52 12.88 11.09
CA GLU A 147 2.60 13.00 12.54
C GLU A 147 2.77 14.43 13.04
N ALA A 148 3.29 15.33 12.18
CA ALA A 148 3.40 16.77 12.47
C ALA A 148 2.12 17.57 12.16
N SER A 149 1.12 16.97 11.50
CA SER A 149 -0.15 17.64 11.19
C SER A 149 -0.97 17.87 12.47
N PRO A 150 -1.84 18.91 12.49
CA PRO A 150 -2.70 19.19 13.64
C PRO A 150 -3.56 17.99 14.03
N GLU A 151 -3.71 17.78 15.32
CA GLU A 151 -4.65 16.79 15.86
C GLU A 151 -6.09 17.27 15.70
N PHE A 152 -6.97 16.34 15.36
CA PHE A 152 -8.38 16.59 15.22
C PHE A 152 -9.12 16.17 16.51
N THR A 153 -9.13 17.04 17.49
CA THR A 153 -9.69 16.81 18.84
C THR A 153 -10.97 17.58 19.13
N ALA A 154 -11.35 18.53 18.28
CA ALA A 154 -12.55 19.35 18.43
C ALA A 154 -13.28 19.53 17.09
N PRO A 155 -14.60 19.77 17.09
CA PRO A 155 -15.37 19.99 15.87
C PRO A 155 -14.80 21.11 15.01
N ILE A 156 -14.77 20.89 13.68
CA ILE A 156 -14.30 21.86 12.67
C ILE A 156 -15.47 22.22 11.77
N THR A 157 -15.76 23.53 11.66
CA THR A 157 -16.75 24.04 10.72
C THR A 157 -16.10 24.36 9.37
N ILE A 158 -16.65 23.80 8.30
CA ILE A 158 -16.24 24.01 6.92
C ILE A 158 -17.28 24.88 6.22
N SER A 159 -16.93 26.14 5.96
CA SER A 159 -17.79 27.17 5.35
C SER A 159 -17.37 27.60 3.96
N LYS A 160 -16.31 27.00 3.42
CA LYS A 160 -15.78 27.27 2.07
C LYS A 160 -15.23 25.99 1.43
N ASN A 161 -14.95 26.05 0.13
CA ASN A 161 -14.31 24.93 -0.57
C ASN A 161 -13.01 24.53 0.13
N THR A 162 -12.99 23.31 0.63
CA THR A 162 -11.88 22.77 1.44
C THR A 162 -11.60 21.35 1.01
N VAL A 163 -10.34 21.00 0.84
CA VAL A 163 -9.91 19.61 0.70
C VAL A 163 -9.41 19.16 2.08
N PHE A 164 -10.33 18.55 2.84
CA PHE A 164 -10.05 18.04 4.18
C PHE A 164 -9.57 16.60 4.09
N ARG A 165 -8.38 16.33 4.61
CA ARG A 165 -7.79 14.98 4.65
C ARG A 165 -7.35 14.65 6.05
N CYS A 166 -7.66 13.43 6.50
CA CYS A 166 -7.27 12.94 7.80
C CYS A 166 -6.65 11.56 7.73
N ALA A 167 -5.78 11.26 8.66
CA ALA A 167 -5.19 9.95 8.85
C ALA A 167 -5.16 9.59 10.34
N ALA A 168 -5.34 8.32 10.64
CA ALA A 168 -5.10 7.77 11.96
C ALA A 168 -3.61 7.50 12.13
N CYS A 169 -3.05 7.99 13.23
CA CYS A 169 -1.67 7.77 13.63
C CYS A 169 -1.68 6.96 14.93
N GLN A 170 -1.00 5.83 14.94
CA GLN A 170 -0.83 4.99 16.12
C GLN A 170 0.64 4.59 16.23
N PRO A 171 1.29 4.72 17.40
CA PRO A 171 2.68 4.34 17.58
C PRO A 171 2.95 2.89 17.15
N GLY A 172 3.97 2.68 16.32
CA GLY A 172 4.37 1.36 15.82
C GLY A 172 3.49 0.77 14.70
N ALA A 173 2.44 1.47 14.26
CA ALA A 173 1.61 1.08 13.13
C ALA A 173 1.88 1.97 11.91
N LEU A 174 1.80 1.40 10.71
CA LEU A 174 1.92 2.14 9.47
C LEU A 174 0.65 2.96 9.23
N THR A 175 0.80 4.27 9.15
CA THR A 175 -0.27 5.19 8.76
C THR A 175 -0.62 4.97 7.28
N THR A 176 -1.88 4.67 7.00
CA THR A 176 -2.39 4.55 5.62
C THR A 176 -2.78 5.92 5.06
N ASP A 177 -3.04 5.99 3.75
CA ASP A 177 -3.55 7.24 3.17
C ASP A 177 -4.89 7.60 3.80
N GLY A 178 -4.97 8.84 4.29
CA GLY A 178 -6.16 9.34 4.96
C GLY A 178 -7.34 9.55 4.00
N ILE A 179 -8.51 9.48 4.57
CA ILE A 179 -9.79 9.77 3.93
C ILE A 179 -9.91 11.28 3.68
#